data_0e1f4bb3f034b21487aeda8e6a758921
#
_entry.id   0e1f4bb3f034b21487aeda8e6a758921
#
_cell.length_a   1.000
_cell.length_b   1.000
_cell.length_c   1.000
_cell.angle_alpha   90.00
_cell.angle_beta   90.00
_cell.angle_gamma   90.00
#
_symmetry.space_group_name_H-M   'P 1'
#
loop_
_entity.id
_entity.type
_entity.pdbx_description
1 polymer ?
#
loop_
_entity_poly.entity_id
_entity_poly.type
_entity_poly.pdbx_seq_one_letter_code
_entity_poly.pdbx_strand_id
1 'polypeptide(L)'
;LNRVCGDGTIFASNTSSLSVDKLAEVTGRPDRFVGLHFFYHPAKNRLVEIIPASMTSEESVKLVEQYCKSMGKVVIVCKDRPGFVVNRFFVPWLNEACLLLEEGVVTAAQIDAVSRKSFDIGMGPFALMNLTGPPIALHSTDYLAEQLETPRYRGAANLRKLVEEGSMWDINGPEDYDQETSKIISERLLGQVFSVSSQIVEEGVCSMEDVDRGAKV
;
A
#
# COMPACT_ATOMS: atom_id res chain seq x y z
N LEU A 1 21.68 17.20 -8.35
CA LEU A 1 22.09 16.88 -6.98
C LEU A 1 23.52 16.28 -6.96
N ASN A 2 23.82 15.30 -7.81
CA ASN A 2 25.11 14.60 -7.79
C ASN A 2 26.34 15.53 -7.83
N ARG A 3 26.24 16.69 -8.49
CA ARG A 3 27.36 17.66 -8.61
C ARG A 3 27.57 18.54 -7.37
N VAL A 4 26.57 18.61 -6.48
CA VAL A 4 26.56 19.55 -5.34
C VAL A 4 26.56 18.86 -3.98
N CYS A 5 26.28 17.56 -3.96
CA CYS A 5 26.30 16.76 -2.74
C CYS A 5 27.63 16.01 -2.63
N GLY A 6 28.13 15.86 -1.40
CA GLY A 6 29.34 15.07 -1.14
C GLY A 6 29.23 13.62 -1.61
N ASP A 7 30.36 12.97 -1.87
CA ASP A 7 30.39 11.61 -2.42
C ASP A 7 29.75 10.56 -1.48
N GLY A 8 29.78 10.81 -0.18
CA GLY A 8 29.15 9.95 0.82
C GLY A 8 27.63 10.08 0.94
N THR A 9 26.99 11.03 0.23
CA THR A 9 25.55 11.27 0.32
C THR A 9 24.76 10.14 -0.32
N ILE A 10 23.81 9.56 0.42
CA ILE A 10 22.83 8.62 -0.11
C ILE A 10 21.59 9.41 -0.57
N PHE A 11 21.12 9.15 -1.77
CA PHE A 11 19.87 9.71 -2.29
C PHE A 11 18.73 8.74 -2.04
N ALA A 12 17.58 9.28 -1.64
CA ALA A 12 16.38 8.49 -1.42
C ALA A 12 15.18 9.11 -2.14
N SER A 13 14.31 8.28 -2.69
CA SER A 13 13.04 8.68 -3.28
C SER A 13 11.87 8.15 -2.49
N ASN A 14 10.90 9.01 -2.16
CA ASN A 14 9.63 8.60 -1.54
C ASN A 14 8.59 8.18 -2.60
N THR A 15 9.03 7.62 -3.72
CA THR A 15 8.11 7.10 -4.74
C THR A 15 7.25 5.98 -4.16
N SER A 16 5.98 5.92 -4.57
CA SER A 16 5.06 4.82 -4.23
C SER A 16 4.77 3.91 -5.44
N SER A 17 5.17 4.34 -6.65
CA SER A 17 4.81 3.65 -7.89
C SER A 17 5.90 3.62 -8.96
N LEU A 18 6.85 4.58 -8.93
CA LEU A 18 7.94 4.59 -9.91
C LEU A 18 9.00 3.56 -9.53
N SER A 19 9.53 2.86 -10.52
CA SER A 19 10.64 1.92 -10.33
C SER A 19 11.87 2.63 -9.74
N VAL A 20 12.36 2.08 -8.64
CA VAL A 20 13.55 2.58 -7.94
C VAL A 20 14.80 2.36 -8.78
N ASP A 21 14.87 1.25 -9.52
CA ASP A 21 15.95 0.96 -10.46
C ASP A 21 16.09 2.06 -11.53
N LYS A 22 14.99 2.42 -12.19
CA LYS A 22 14.99 3.48 -13.21
C LYS A 22 15.39 4.85 -12.64
N LEU A 23 15.01 5.13 -11.40
CA LEU A 23 15.40 6.36 -10.73
C LEU A 23 16.90 6.34 -10.38
N ALA A 24 17.42 5.20 -9.92
CA ALA A 24 18.84 5.06 -9.58
C ALA A 24 19.77 5.32 -10.76
N GLU A 25 19.43 4.79 -11.94
CA GLU A 25 20.22 4.93 -13.18
C GLU A 25 20.57 6.38 -13.54
N VAL A 26 19.64 7.30 -13.32
CA VAL A 26 19.82 8.72 -13.69
C VAL A 26 20.51 9.56 -12.62
N THR A 27 20.81 8.99 -11.45
CA THR A 27 21.39 9.75 -10.33
C THR A 27 22.89 10.00 -10.47
N GLY A 28 23.60 9.18 -11.25
CA GLY A 28 25.06 9.15 -11.33
C GLY A 28 25.76 8.52 -10.10
N ARG A 29 24.98 7.96 -9.16
CA ARG A 29 25.45 7.18 -7.99
C ARG A 29 24.43 6.10 -7.61
N PRO A 30 24.19 5.11 -8.49
CA PRO A 30 23.15 4.11 -8.25
C PRO A 30 23.46 3.21 -7.04
N ASP A 31 24.72 3.06 -6.65
CA ASP A 31 25.17 2.35 -5.46
C ASP A 31 24.77 3.05 -4.13
N ARG A 32 24.45 4.35 -4.21
CA ARG A 32 24.01 5.20 -3.11
C ARG A 32 22.61 5.79 -3.33
N PHE A 33 21.72 5.00 -3.93
CA PHE A 33 20.33 5.36 -4.15
C PHE A 33 19.40 4.27 -3.63
N VAL A 34 18.30 4.68 -2.95
CA VAL A 34 17.25 3.78 -2.47
C VAL A 34 15.87 4.38 -2.66
N GLY A 35 14.85 3.55 -2.79
CA GLY A 35 13.49 3.92 -2.45
C GLY A 35 13.36 3.97 -0.92
N LEU A 36 12.72 5.00 -0.42
CA LEU A 36 12.42 5.16 1.00
C LEU A 36 10.96 5.60 1.15
N HIS A 37 10.07 4.63 1.16
CA HIS A 37 8.64 4.87 1.07
C HIS A 37 8.03 5.02 2.46
N PHE A 38 7.55 6.23 2.76
CA PHE A 38 6.83 6.56 3.98
C PHE A 38 5.32 6.52 3.74
N PHE A 39 4.59 6.05 4.75
CA PHE A 39 3.14 6.04 4.73
C PHE A 39 2.56 7.30 5.38
N TYR A 40 1.34 7.66 4.96
CA TYR A 40 0.62 8.81 5.52
C TYR A 40 0.16 8.52 6.95
N HIS A 41 0.33 9.40 7.88
CA HIS A 41 1.13 10.62 7.95
C HIS A 41 2.54 10.27 8.43
N PRO A 42 3.62 10.64 7.73
CA PRO A 42 4.96 10.12 8.01
C PRO A 42 5.49 10.42 9.42
N ALA A 43 4.97 11.44 10.09
CA ALA A 43 5.33 11.73 11.48
C ALA A 43 4.60 10.85 12.51
N LYS A 44 3.45 10.27 12.14
CA LYS A 44 2.62 9.43 13.03
C LYS A 44 2.77 7.94 12.70
N ASN A 45 2.74 7.61 11.42
CA ASN A 45 2.92 6.24 10.95
C ASN A 45 4.38 5.83 11.13
N ARG A 46 4.59 4.70 11.81
CA ARG A 46 5.93 4.20 12.10
C ARG A 46 6.52 3.38 10.97
N LEU A 47 5.70 2.89 10.05
CA LEU A 47 6.16 2.02 8.98
C LEU A 47 6.96 2.79 7.92
N VAL A 48 7.99 2.16 7.39
CA VAL A 48 8.76 2.59 6.23
C VAL A 48 9.25 1.39 5.44
N GLU A 49 9.13 1.45 4.13
CA GLU A 49 9.73 0.47 3.23
C GLU A 49 11.04 1.03 2.66
N ILE A 50 12.09 0.22 2.71
CA ILE A 50 13.37 0.48 2.05
C ILE A 50 13.42 -0.42 0.81
N ILE A 51 13.56 0.18 -0.35
CA ILE A 51 13.57 -0.48 -1.64
C ILE A 51 14.94 -0.25 -2.28
N PRO A 52 15.89 -1.17 -2.13
CA PRO A 52 17.16 -1.09 -2.84
C PRO A 52 16.94 -1.21 -4.35
N ALA A 53 17.62 -0.38 -5.13
CA ALA A 53 17.81 -0.65 -6.55
C ALA A 53 18.79 -1.81 -6.75
N SER A 54 18.83 -2.38 -7.94
CA SER A 54 19.72 -3.51 -8.27
C SER A 54 21.21 -3.23 -8.05
N MET A 55 21.61 -1.96 -8.16
CA MET A 55 22.99 -1.50 -7.95
C MET A 55 23.21 -0.88 -6.57
N THR A 56 22.21 -0.79 -5.71
CA THR A 56 22.37 -0.21 -4.37
C THR A 56 23.33 -1.07 -3.54
N SER A 57 24.34 -0.45 -2.93
CA SER A 57 25.28 -1.17 -2.09
C SER A 57 24.64 -1.63 -0.77
N GLU A 58 25.06 -2.78 -0.26
CA GLU A 58 24.63 -3.26 1.07
C GLU A 58 24.93 -2.25 2.18
N GLU A 59 26.05 -1.52 2.06
CA GLU A 59 26.42 -0.48 3.00
C GLU A 59 25.37 0.63 3.03
N SER A 60 24.92 1.09 1.85
CA SER A 60 23.86 2.11 1.73
C SER A 60 22.56 1.65 2.36
N VAL A 61 22.15 0.41 2.10
CA VAL A 61 20.94 -0.18 2.72
C VAL A 61 21.04 -0.21 4.24
N LYS A 62 22.16 -0.71 4.78
CA LYS A 62 22.39 -0.78 6.23
C LYS A 62 22.38 0.60 6.90
N LEU A 63 22.99 1.60 6.27
CA LEU A 63 23.01 2.96 6.80
C LEU A 63 21.60 3.57 6.84
N VAL A 64 20.82 3.41 5.76
CA VAL A 64 19.43 3.91 5.71
C VAL A 64 18.56 3.17 6.71
N GLU A 65 18.71 1.86 6.86
CA GLU A 65 17.99 1.07 7.85
C GLU A 65 18.28 1.54 9.28
N GLN A 66 19.57 1.74 9.63
CA GLN A 66 19.97 2.28 10.92
C GLN A 66 19.41 3.68 11.17
N TYR A 67 19.44 4.54 10.16
CA TYR A 67 18.87 5.88 10.22
C TYR A 67 17.36 5.83 10.49
N CYS A 68 16.60 5.01 9.76
CA CYS A 68 15.16 4.85 9.98
C CYS A 68 14.86 4.31 11.39
N LYS A 69 15.61 3.30 11.84
CA LYS A 69 15.47 2.74 13.20
C LYS A 69 15.77 3.78 14.28
N SER A 70 16.78 4.66 14.08
CA SER A 70 17.09 5.74 15.02
C SER A 70 15.98 6.78 15.16
N MET A 71 15.13 6.92 14.13
CA MET A 71 13.92 7.74 14.17
C MET A 71 12.70 7.01 14.76
N GLY A 72 12.86 5.81 15.29
CA GLY A 72 11.78 4.99 15.84
C GLY A 72 10.88 4.35 14.77
N LYS A 73 11.37 4.26 13.54
CA LYS A 73 10.61 3.61 12.45
C LYS A 73 10.70 2.08 12.52
N VAL A 74 9.63 1.44 12.08
CA VAL A 74 9.56 0.01 11.79
C VAL A 74 9.89 -0.16 10.31
N VAL A 75 10.94 -0.92 10.02
CA VAL A 75 11.51 -1.01 8.66
C VAL A 75 11.16 -2.34 8.03
N ILE A 76 10.76 -2.29 6.76
CA ILE A 76 10.69 -3.42 5.83
C ILE A 76 11.71 -3.17 4.73
N VAL A 77 12.50 -4.19 4.39
CA VAL A 77 13.38 -4.16 3.21
C VAL A 77 12.78 -5.08 2.15
N CYS A 78 12.50 -4.54 0.97
CA CYS A 78 11.83 -5.30 -0.08
C CYS A 78 12.42 -5.00 -1.47
N LYS A 79 12.13 -5.88 -2.43
CA LYS A 79 12.54 -5.68 -3.83
C LYS A 79 11.70 -4.59 -4.50
N ASP A 80 12.30 -3.95 -5.53
CA ASP A 80 11.60 -3.03 -6.43
C ASP A 80 10.60 -3.81 -7.30
N ARG A 81 9.36 -3.87 -6.82
CA ARG A 81 8.21 -4.50 -7.49
C ARG A 81 6.99 -3.58 -7.40
N PRO A 82 6.07 -3.61 -8.36
CA PRO A 82 4.87 -2.79 -8.34
C PRO A 82 4.10 -2.93 -7.02
N GLY A 83 3.85 -1.79 -6.36
CA GLY A 83 3.18 -1.73 -5.06
C GLY A 83 4.04 -2.15 -3.86
N PHE A 84 5.33 -2.44 -4.08
CA PHE A 84 6.27 -2.93 -3.06
C PHE A 84 5.66 -4.05 -2.21
N VAL A 85 5.46 -3.86 -0.92
CA VAL A 85 4.82 -4.85 -0.04
C VAL A 85 3.42 -4.39 0.36
N VAL A 86 3.30 -3.25 1.03
CA VAL A 86 2.03 -2.87 1.66
C VAL A 86 0.99 -2.45 0.64
N ASN A 87 1.31 -1.57 -0.28
CA ASN A 87 0.34 -1.15 -1.31
C ASN A 87 -0.12 -2.33 -2.16
N ARG A 88 0.72 -3.35 -2.34
CA ARG A 88 0.40 -4.52 -3.15
C ARG A 88 -0.74 -5.37 -2.59
N PHE A 89 -0.87 -5.49 -1.26
CA PHE A 89 -2.03 -6.15 -0.63
C PHE A 89 -3.11 -5.16 -0.19
N PHE A 90 -2.75 -3.94 0.14
CA PHE A 90 -3.65 -2.94 0.67
C PHE A 90 -4.56 -2.32 -0.42
N VAL A 91 -4.02 -2.02 -1.59
CA VAL A 91 -4.80 -1.46 -2.70
C VAL A 91 -5.92 -2.43 -3.15
N PRO A 92 -5.66 -3.73 -3.39
CA PRO A 92 -6.73 -4.67 -3.70
C PRO A 92 -7.69 -4.92 -2.52
N TRP A 93 -7.28 -4.73 -1.28
CA TRP A 93 -8.19 -4.74 -0.14
C TRP A 93 -9.21 -3.58 -0.20
N LEU A 94 -8.78 -2.38 -0.56
CA LEU A 94 -9.69 -1.26 -0.82
C LEU A 94 -10.63 -1.55 -2.00
N ASN A 95 -10.09 -2.12 -3.07
CA ASN A 95 -10.88 -2.47 -4.26
C ASN A 95 -11.91 -3.57 -3.96
N GLU A 96 -11.57 -4.55 -3.13
CA GLU A 96 -12.50 -5.60 -2.70
C GLU A 96 -13.68 -5.04 -1.91
N ALA A 97 -13.45 -4.01 -1.09
CA ALA A 97 -14.54 -3.29 -0.42
C ALA A 97 -15.50 -2.64 -1.45
N CYS A 98 -14.96 -2.07 -2.53
CA CYS A 98 -15.79 -1.52 -3.61
C CYS A 98 -16.59 -2.61 -4.33
N LEU A 99 -16.00 -3.78 -4.59
CA LEU A 99 -16.69 -4.92 -5.21
C LEU A 99 -17.81 -5.46 -4.31
N LEU A 100 -17.58 -5.57 -3.00
CA LEU A 100 -18.61 -5.94 -2.04
C LEU A 100 -19.79 -4.96 -2.06
N LEU A 101 -19.51 -3.67 -2.17
CA LEU A 101 -20.55 -2.65 -2.29
C LEU A 101 -21.34 -2.77 -3.63
N GLU A 102 -20.67 -3.14 -4.74
CA GLU A 102 -21.32 -3.36 -6.04
C GLU A 102 -22.33 -4.51 -6.01
N GLU A 103 -22.09 -5.53 -5.19
CA GLU A 103 -23.01 -6.66 -5.03
C GLU A 103 -24.35 -6.24 -4.40
N GLY A 104 -24.42 -5.04 -3.80
CA GLY A 104 -25.66 -4.44 -3.29
C GLY A 104 -26.24 -5.12 -2.05
N VAL A 105 -25.49 -6.01 -1.40
CA VAL A 105 -25.92 -6.77 -0.21
C VAL A 105 -25.59 -6.02 1.08
N VAL A 106 -24.57 -5.14 1.01
CA VAL A 106 -24.03 -4.41 2.16
C VAL A 106 -23.82 -2.94 1.79
N THR A 107 -23.83 -2.07 2.78
CA THR A 107 -23.56 -0.63 2.62
C THR A 107 -22.11 -0.29 2.91
N ALA A 108 -21.64 0.87 2.43
CA ALA A 108 -20.31 1.37 2.75
C ALA A 108 -20.11 1.55 4.26
N ALA A 109 -21.12 2.04 4.98
CA ALA A 109 -21.09 2.20 6.44
C ALA A 109 -20.91 0.86 7.15
N GLN A 110 -21.61 -0.19 6.71
CA GLN A 110 -21.48 -1.55 7.28
C GLN A 110 -20.09 -2.14 7.01
N ILE A 111 -19.56 -2.00 5.77
CA ILE A 111 -18.22 -2.47 5.43
C ILE A 111 -17.16 -1.76 6.30
N ASP A 112 -17.28 -0.45 6.46
CA ASP A 112 -16.38 0.32 7.32
C ASP A 112 -16.47 -0.11 8.79
N ALA A 113 -17.69 -0.33 9.32
CA ALA A 113 -17.91 -0.75 10.69
C ALA A 113 -17.32 -2.14 10.97
N VAL A 114 -17.58 -3.12 10.08
CA VAL A 114 -17.00 -4.46 10.18
C VAL A 114 -15.49 -4.41 10.09
N SER A 115 -14.94 -3.62 9.15
CA SER A 115 -13.49 -3.50 8.96
C SER A 115 -12.81 -2.95 10.20
N ARG A 116 -13.33 -1.88 10.80
CA ARG A 116 -12.78 -1.32 12.05
C ARG A 116 -12.74 -2.34 13.17
N LYS A 117 -13.81 -3.12 13.33
CA LYS A 117 -13.93 -4.10 14.42
C LYS A 117 -13.10 -5.36 14.16
N SER A 118 -13.13 -5.90 12.93
CA SER A 118 -12.48 -7.18 12.61
C SER A 118 -10.96 -7.07 12.47
N PHE A 119 -10.46 -5.92 12.06
CA PHE A 119 -9.03 -5.69 11.83
C PHE A 119 -8.38 -4.76 12.87
N ASP A 120 -9.14 -4.31 13.87
CA ASP A 120 -8.67 -3.37 14.91
C ASP A 120 -8.01 -2.10 14.32
N ILE A 121 -8.63 -1.56 13.28
CA ILE A 121 -8.16 -0.38 12.56
C ILE A 121 -9.03 0.85 12.89
N GLY A 122 -8.40 2.02 12.93
CA GLY A 122 -9.11 3.27 13.27
C GLY A 122 -10.08 3.76 12.20
N MET A 123 -9.94 3.30 10.95
CA MET A 123 -10.70 3.81 9.81
C MET A 123 -10.99 2.68 8.82
N GLY A 124 -12.25 2.57 8.38
CA GLY A 124 -12.62 1.61 7.35
C GLY A 124 -12.21 2.05 5.93
N PRO A 125 -12.35 1.16 4.93
CA PRO A 125 -11.86 1.39 3.56
C PRO A 125 -12.48 2.62 2.90
N PHE A 126 -13.76 2.87 3.04
CA PHE A 126 -14.44 3.99 2.40
C PHE A 126 -14.13 5.33 3.08
N ALA A 127 -14.09 5.36 4.41
CA ALA A 127 -13.65 6.54 5.14
C ALA A 127 -12.21 6.90 4.79
N LEU A 128 -11.34 5.91 4.62
CA LEU A 128 -9.95 6.14 4.22
C LEU A 128 -9.85 6.63 2.78
N MET A 129 -10.60 6.05 1.84
CA MET A 129 -10.64 6.55 0.45
C MET A 129 -11.18 7.97 0.38
N ASN A 130 -12.17 8.33 1.21
CA ASN A 130 -12.65 9.70 1.31
C ASN A 130 -11.58 10.67 1.85
N LEU A 131 -10.80 10.24 2.84
CA LEU A 131 -9.72 11.05 3.42
C LEU A 131 -8.57 11.28 2.43
N THR A 132 -8.17 10.25 1.71
CA THR A 132 -7.02 10.29 0.78
C THR A 132 -7.39 10.78 -0.61
N GLY A 133 -8.64 10.66 -0.98
CA GLY A 133 -9.22 10.97 -2.28
C GLY A 133 -9.45 9.72 -3.14
N PRO A 134 -10.70 9.44 -3.57
CA PRO A 134 -11.02 8.31 -4.43
C PRO A 134 -10.18 8.22 -5.72
N PRO A 135 -9.78 9.33 -6.38
CA PRO A 135 -8.88 9.28 -7.53
C PRO A 135 -7.53 8.61 -7.25
N ILE A 136 -6.99 8.73 -6.04
CA ILE A 136 -5.73 8.08 -5.65
C ILE A 136 -5.92 6.56 -5.58
N ALA A 137 -7.03 6.09 -4.99
CA ALA A 137 -7.36 4.67 -4.94
C ALA A 137 -7.53 4.09 -6.36
N LEU A 138 -8.29 4.75 -7.23
CA LEU A 138 -8.49 4.32 -8.61
C LEU A 138 -7.18 4.27 -9.39
N HIS A 139 -6.37 5.31 -9.32
CA HIS A 139 -5.05 5.34 -9.98
C HIS A 139 -4.16 4.19 -9.49
N SER A 140 -4.17 3.92 -8.19
CA SER A 140 -3.36 2.84 -7.62
C SER A 140 -3.80 1.46 -8.06
N THR A 141 -5.12 1.21 -8.16
CA THR A 141 -5.67 -0.06 -8.67
C THR A 141 -5.32 -0.24 -10.15
N ASP A 142 -5.55 0.77 -10.98
CA ASP A 142 -5.27 0.70 -12.41
C ASP A 142 -3.77 0.53 -12.69
N TYR A 143 -2.92 1.25 -11.96
CA TYR A 143 -1.47 1.08 -12.03
C TYR A 143 -1.03 -0.36 -11.72
N LEU A 144 -1.52 -0.95 -10.63
CA LEU A 144 -1.18 -2.32 -10.27
C LEU A 144 -1.73 -3.33 -11.29
N ALA A 145 -2.94 -3.11 -11.83
CA ALA A 145 -3.52 -3.96 -12.86
C ALA A 145 -2.67 -3.98 -14.13
N GLU A 146 -2.17 -2.82 -14.56
CA GLU A 146 -1.28 -2.68 -15.71
C GLU A 146 0.09 -3.33 -15.47
N GLN A 147 0.73 -3.00 -14.35
CA GLN A 147 2.09 -3.45 -14.06
C GLN A 147 2.20 -4.95 -13.74
N LEU A 148 1.16 -5.54 -13.17
CA LEU A 148 1.12 -6.96 -12.79
C LEU A 148 0.35 -7.82 -13.81
N GLU A 149 -0.21 -7.18 -14.86
CA GLU A 149 -0.95 -7.83 -15.95
C GLU A 149 -2.06 -8.77 -15.42
N THR A 150 -2.71 -8.39 -14.32
CA THR A 150 -3.75 -9.22 -13.71
C THR A 150 -5.03 -8.43 -13.43
N PRO A 151 -6.21 -8.96 -13.83
CA PRO A 151 -7.48 -8.30 -13.61
C PRO A 151 -7.87 -8.12 -12.13
N ARG A 152 -7.22 -8.85 -11.21
CA ARG A 152 -7.44 -8.74 -9.76
C ARG A 152 -7.34 -7.31 -9.25
N TYR A 153 -6.42 -6.53 -9.82
CA TYR A 153 -6.17 -5.16 -9.38
C TYR A 153 -6.99 -4.11 -10.16
N ARG A 154 -7.80 -4.53 -11.16
CA ARG A 154 -8.60 -3.56 -11.92
C ARG A 154 -9.60 -2.87 -11.02
N GLY A 155 -9.60 -1.54 -11.06
CA GLY A 155 -10.51 -0.71 -10.27
C GLY A 155 -11.98 -1.06 -10.51
N ALA A 156 -12.75 -1.22 -9.42
CA ALA A 156 -14.17 -1.51 -9.44
C ALA A 156 -14.96 -0.45 -10.22
N ALA A 157 -16.07 -0.83 -10.84
CA ALA A 157 -16.84 0.06 -11.71
C ALA A 157 -17.47 1.21 -10.92
N ASN A 158 -17.95 0.94 -9.70
CA ASN A 158 -18.48 1.97 -8.81
C ASN A 158 -17.41 2.99 -8.38
N LEU A 159 -16.17 2.55 -8.12
CA LEU A 159 -15.06 3.47 -7.82
C LEU A 159 -14.73 4.35 -9.02
N ARG A 160 -14.71 3.79 -10.22
CA ARG A 160 -14.48 4.53 -11.46
C ARG A 160 -15.57 5.57 -11.70
N LYS A 161 -16.83 5.16 -11.57
CA LYS A 161 -17.99 6.06 -11.69
C LYS A 161 -17.93 7.19 -10.66
N LEU A 162 -17.64 6.87 -9.40
CA LEU A 162 -17.52 7.85 -8.33
C LEU A 162 -16.47 8.93 -8.65
N VAL A 163 -15.33 8.51 -9.19
CA VAL A 163 -14.23 9.42 -9.58
C VAL A 163 -14.64 10.29 -10.77
N GLU A 164 -15.32 9.72 -11.78
CA GLU A 164 -15.84 10.46 -12.93
C GLU A 164 -16.85 11.53 -12.52
N GLU A 165 -17.67 11.24 -11.52
CA GLU A 165 -18.67 12.17 -10.95
C GLU A 165 -18.04 13.21 -10.00
N GLY A 166 -16.77 13.06 -9.63
CA GLY A 166 -16.10 13.92 -8.64
C GLY A 166 -16.71 13.83 -7.25
N SER A 167 -17.30 12.68 -6.92
CA SER A 167 -18.05 12.44 -5.69
C SER A 167 -17.22 11.72 -4.63
N MET A 168 -17.77 11.63 -3.43
CA MET A 168 -17.23 10.87 -2.30
C MET A 168 -18.16 9.71 -1.96
N TRP A 169 -17.63 8.70 -1.29
CA TRP A 169 -18.45 7.60 -0.78
C TRP A 169 -19.41 8.10 0.28
N ASP A 170 -20.69 7.72 0.18
CA ASP A 170 -21.65 7.95 1.25
C ASP A 170 -21.45 6.89 2.35
N ILE A 171 -20.87 7.33 3.46
CA ILE A 171 -20.62 6.53 4.66
C ILE A 171 -21.59 6.87 5.80
N ASN A 172 -22.60 7.73 5.53
CA ASN A 172 -23.58 8.17 6.50
C ASN A 172 -24.80 7.23 6.51
N GLY A 173 -24.64 6.03 7.01
CA GLY A 173 -25.72 5.06 7.08
C GLY A 173 -25.70 4.26 8.39
N PRO A 174 -26.71 3.39 8.60
CA PRO A 174 -26.68 2.46 9.71
C PRO A 174 -25.43 1.58 9.64
N GLU A 175 -24.74 1.51 10.76
CA GLU A 175 -23.56 0.64 10.93
C GLU A 175 -23.95 -0.74 11.48
N ASP A 176 -25.24 -0.96 11.73
CA ASP A 176 -25.75 -2.23 12.27
C ASP A 176 -25.61 -3.35 11.24
N TYR A 177 -25.12 -4.50 11.67
CA TYR A 177 -24.96 -5.70 10.85
C TYR A 177 -25.13 -6.95 11.72
N ASP A 178 -25.59 -8.01 11.09
CA ASP A 178 -25.68 -9.33 11.73
C ASP A 178 -24.35 -10.10 11.61
N GLN A 179 -24.32 -11.27 12.23
CA GLN A 179 -23.12 -12.11 12.26
C GLN A 179 -22.75 -12.64 10.86
N GLU A 180 -23.75 -12.93 10.02
CA GLU A 180 -23.53 -13.43 8.65
C GLU A 180 -22.90 -12.33 7.77
N THR A 181 -23.44 -11.12 7.79
CA THR A 181 -22.89 -9.94 7.12
C THR A 181 -21.46 -9.68 7.58
N SER A 182 -21.19 -9.69 8.89
CA SER A 182 -19.86 -9.53 9.44
C SER A 182 -18.88 -10.57 8.89
N LYS A 183 -19.32 -11.82 8.84
CA LYS A 183 -18.50 -12.93 8.32
C LYS A 183 -18.18 -12.76 6.84
N ILE A 184 -19.18 -12.47 6.02
CA ILE A 184 -18.99 -12.26 4.56
C ILE A 184 -17.97 -11.16 4.31
N ILE A 185 -18.14 -10.00 4.94
CA ILE A 185 -17.23 -8.86 4.74
C ILE A 185 -15.81 -9.21 5.20
N SER A 186 -15.66 -9.71 6.43
CA SER A 186 -14.34 -10.01 6.99
C SER A 186 -13.60 -11.11 6.23
N GLU A 187 -14.27 -12.20 5.83
CA GLU A 187 -13.66 -13.29 5.08
C GLU A 187 -13.22 -12.85 3.66
N ARG A 188 -14.03 -12.03 2.98
CA ARG A 188 -13.70 -11.49 1.67
C ARG A 188 -12.46 -10.58 1.73
N LEU A 189 -12.48 -9.61 2.63
CA LEU A 189 -11.37 -8.67 2.79
C LEU A 189 -10.09 -9.38 3.25
N LEU A 190 -10.19 -10.31 4.19
CA LEU A 190 -9.05 -11.08 4.69
C LEU A 190 -8.51 -12.04 3.63
N GLY A 191 -9.39 -12.71 2.90
CA GLY A 191 -9.02 -13.61 1.80
C GLY A 191 -8.22 -12.89 0.72
N GLN A 192 -8.57 -11.64 0.40
CA GLN A 192 -7.83 -10.82 -0.54
C GLN A 192 -6.41 -10.51 -0.03
N VAL A 193 -6.28 -10.11 1.24
CA VAL A 193 -4.97 -9.83 1.85
C VAL A 193 -4.10 -11.09 1.87
N PHE A 194 -4.61 -12.23 2.33
CA PHE A 194 -3.84 -13.47 2.38
C PHE A 194 -3.40 -13.96 1.01
N SER A 195 -4.29 -13.91 0.02
CA SER A 195 -3.97 -14.34 -1.34
C SER A 195 -2.82 -13.54 -1.93
N VAL A 196 -2.83 -12.21 -1.76
CA VAL A 196 -1.76 -11.34 -2.28
C VAL A 196 -0.49 -11.46 -1.44
N SER A 197 -0.62 -11.57 -0.12
CA SER A 197 0.54 -11.75 0.77
C SER A 197 1.30 -13.03 0.46
N SER A 198 0.59 -14.13 0.15
CA SER A 198 1.22 -15.37 -0.30
C SER A 198 2.01 -15.17 -1.60
N GLN A 199 1.46 -14.44 -2.57
CA GLN A 199 2.17 -14.12 -3.81
C GLN A 199 3.42 -13.26 -3.58
N ILE A 200 3.36 -12.26 -2.70
CA ILE A 200 4.51 -11.42 -2.34
C ILE A 200 5.68 -12.28 -1.83
N VAL A 201 5.37 -13.23 -0.94
CA VAL A 201 6.37 -14.15 -0.37
C VAL A 201 6.88 -15.14 -1.43
N GLU A 202 6.00 -15.73 -2.23
CA GLU A 202 6.35 -16.67 -3.30
C GLU A 202 7.24 -16.03 -4.37
N GLU A 203 6.98 -14.79 -4.74
CA GLU A 203 7.81 -14.00 -5.65
C GLU A 203 9.13 -13.52 -4.98
N GLY A 204 9.29 -13.75 -3.69
CA GLY A 204 10.45 -13.34 -2.92
C GLY A 204 10.64 -11.83 -2.89
N VAL A 205 9.55 -11.06 -2.84
CA VAL A 205 9.60 -9.59 -2.74
C VAL A 205 10.14 -9.17 -1.38
N CYS A 206 9.66 -9.83 -0.33
CA CYS A 206 10.19 -9.72 1.03
C CYS A 206 9.95 -11.02 1.81
N SER A 207 10.37 -11.07 3.08
CA SER A 207 10.09 -12.19 3.97
C SER A 207 8.63 -12.21 4.43
N MET A 208 8.17 -13.37 4.92
CA MET A 208 6.84 -13.49 5.52
C MET A 208 6.72 -12.61 6.77
N GLU A 209 7.79 -12.51 7.57
CA GLU A 209 7.86 -11.65 8.75
C GLU A 209 7.71 -10.16 8.38
N ASP A 210 8.23 -9.76 7.23
CA ASP A 210 8.11 -8.38 6.76
C ASP A 210 6.69 -8.07 6.24
N VAL A 211 6.04 -9.03 5.57
CA VAL A 211 4.62 -8.89 5.21
C VAL A 211 3.77 -8.71 6.47
N ASP A 212 3.97 -9.59 7.47
CA ASP A 212 3.25 -9.55 8.75
C ASP A 212 3.50 -8.24 9.50
N ARG A 213 4.72 -7.75 9.46
CA ARG A 213 5.11 -6.44 10.03
C ARG A 213 4.39 -5.29 9.33
N GLY A 214 4.32 -5.33 8.00
CA GLY A 214 3.61 -4.32 7.19
C GLY A 214 2.10 -4.30 7.42
N ALA A 215 1.52 -5.44 7.71
CA ALA A 215 0.10 -5.56 7.98
C ALA A 215 -0.32 -5.10 9.40
N LYS A 216 0.63 -5.05 10.36
CA LYS A 216 0.37 -4.73 11.77
C LYS A 216 0.72 -3.31 12.19
N VAL A 217 1.45 -2.54 11.41
CA VAL A 217 1.93 -1.19 11.72
C VAL A 217 1.20 -0.15 10.91
#